data_e816b3225e87c5844ac672ebba600f63
#
_entry.id   e816b3225e87c5844ac672ebba600f63
#
_cell.length_a   1.000
_cell.length_b   1.000
_cell.length_c   1.000
_cell.angle_alpha   90.00
_cell.angle_beta   90.00
_cell.angle_gamma   90.00
#
_symmetry.space_group_name_H-M   'P 1'
#
loop_
_entity.id
_entity.type
_entity.pdbx_description
1 polymer ?
#
loop_
_entity_poly.entity_id
_entity_poly.type
_entity_poly.pdbx_seq_one_letter_code
_entity_poly.pdbx_strand_id
1 'polypeptide(L)'
;RLNRNLVGGSAHNKGGDIHVKGVASNSVIQAGGAVVLQRAENCIISGARVTIAHAVNCEIIAEDVEVGEAEGCAIAGLRIAIASAAPRRQTEMVVYAMHPDVGRIDEAINQVGERVAEFGALAAHHRAEIARLTSLPAVRHYMQLATRVRKNEITLTPEQVPQFQKMAVAVAAELRAIGRASSEAQAAEAEQQSGQALLAQLAQQRADTSEPCAVSVGQVRGEIQVRAEAFHPDGSGIYHLPARDIKARLREAGRGALLFAGASGSYQWSNQRVFA
;
A
#
# COMPACT_ATOMS: atom_id res chain seq x y z
N ARG A 1 24.86 21.15 19.93
CA ARG A 1 25.31 22.11 18.91
C ARG A 1 26.83 22.18 18.90
N LEU A 2 27.46 21.93 17.76
CA LEU A 2 28.91 21.99 17.55
C LEU A 2 29.24 23.25 16.72
N ASN A 3 30.06 24.14 17.30
CA ASN A 3 30.41 25.41 16.63
C ASN A 3 31.69 25.32 15.78
N ARG A 4 32.35 24.14 15.75
CA ARG A 4 33.58 23.84 15.01
C ARG A 4 33.41 22.60 14.16
N ASN A 5 34.50 22.16 13.53
CA ASN A 5 34.53 20.94 12.71
C ASN A 5 34.41 19.70 13.58
N LEU A 6 33.82 18.66 12.99
CA LEU A 6 33.77 17.29 13.53
C LEU A 6 34.59 16.39 12.60
N VAL A 7 35.78 15.93 13.05
CA VAL A 7 36.69 15.15 12.21
C VAL A 7 37.02 13.82 12.89
N GLY A 8 36.78 12.71 12.22
CA GLY A 8 37.14 11.36 12.68
C GLY A 8 36.43 10.91 13.94
N GLY A 9 35.26 11.52 14.27
CA GLY A 9 34.55 11.29 15.51
C GLY A 9 33.12 10.81 15.32
N SER A 10 32.40 10.70 16.42
CA SER A 10 30.97 10.39 16.42
C SER A 10 30.18 11.41 17.23
N ALA A 11 29.00 11.78 16.75
CA ALA A 11 28.04 12.60 17.45
C ALA A 11 26.70 11.87 17.51
N HIS A 12 26.24 11.55 18.72
CA HIS A 12 24.98 10.85 18.93
C HIS A 12 24.06 11.65 19.85
N ASN A 13 22.80 11.82 19.46
CA ASN A 13 21.76 12.42 20.28
C ASN A 13 20.45 11.69 20.11
N LYS A 14 20.11 10.78 21.02
CA LYS A 14 18.94 9.89 20.91
C LYS A 14 17.58 10.60 20.84
N GLY A 15 17.44 11.75 21.47
CA GLY A 15 16.14 12.43 21.58
C GLY A 15 16.11 13.85 21.05
N GLY A 16 17.17 14.34 20.39
CA GLY A 16 17.22 15.73 19.96
C GLY A 16 18.05 15.96 18.71
N ASP A 17 18.34 17.23 18.44
CA ASP A 17 18.97 17.70 17.22
C ASP A 17 20.50 17.76 17.31
N ILE A 18 21.17 17.63 16.17
CA ILE A 18 22.60 17.86 16.01
C ILE A 18 22.82 18.94 14.96
N HIS A 19 23.51 20.00 15.33
CA HIS A 19 23.90 21.08 14.42
C HIS A 19 25.43 21.22 14.42
N VAL A 20 26.07 21.08 13.25
CA VAL A 20 27.50 21.33 13.08
C VAL A 20 27.67 22.53 12.13
N LYS A 21 28.24 23.63 12.66
CA LYS A 21 28.46 24.86 11.88
C LYS A 21 29.67 24.77 10.97
N GLY A 22 30.62 23.90 11.29
CA GLY A 22 31.82 23.68 10.48
C GLY A 22 31.65 22.50 9.52
N VAL A 23 32.77 21.91 9.15
CA VAL A 23 32.82 20.70 8.31
C VAL A 23 32.75 19.46 9.16
N ALA A 24 31.92 18.50 8.79
CA ALA A 24 31.96 17.15 9.31
C ALA A 24 32.71 16.27 8.32
N SER A 25 33.75 15.55 8.77
CA SER A 25 34.49 14.64 7.90
C SER A 25 34.86 13.32 8.61
N ASN A 26 34.78 12.20 7.86
CA ASN A 26 35.09 10.86 8.35
C ASN A 26 34.40 10.55 9.71
N SER A 27 33.14 10.93 9.82
CA SER A 27 32.40 10.94 11.09
C SER A 27 31.07 10.23 11.00
N VAL A 28 30.58 9.76 12.17
CA VAL A 28 29.23 9.19 12.32
C VAL A 28 28.38 10.21 13.08
N ILE A 29 27.23 10.58 12.50
CA ILE A 29 26.30 11.57 13.06
C ILE A 29 24.91 10.96 13.10
N GLN A 30 24.38 10.71 14.30
CA GLN A 30 23.09 10.07 14.49
C GLN A 30 22.24 10.85 15.50
N ALA A 31 21.07 11.32 15.07
CA ALA A 31 20.13 12.06 15.89
C ALA A 31 18.74 11.42 15.90
N GLY A 32 18.01 11.53 16.98
CA GLY A 32 16.58 11.21 16.98
C GLY A 32 15.71 12.33 16.39
N GLY A 33 16.24 13.54 16.31
CA GLY A 33 15.63 14.73 15.71
C GLY A 33 16.33 15.16 14.42
N ALA A 34 16.53 16.47 14.26
CA ALA A 34 17.13 17.03 13.06
C ALA A 34 18.66 17.01 13.09
N VAL A 35 19.28 16.75 11.94
CA VAL A 35 20.71 16.93 11.67
C VAL A 35 20.88 18.06 10.67
N VAL A 36 21.60 19.12 11.05
CA VAL A 36 21.85 20.27 10.18
C VAL A 36 23.35 20.48 10.01
N LEU A 37 23.87 20.41 8.77
CA LEU A 37 25.27 20.51 8.43
C LEU A 37 25.45 21.48 7.25
N GLN A 38 26.55 22.25 7.28
CA GLN A 38 26.96 23.03 6.09
C GLN A 38 27.70 22.15 5.09
N ARG A 39 28.62 21.31 5.55
CA ARG A 39 29.40 20.43 4.71
C ARG A 39 29.66 19.09 5.42
N ALA A 40 29.49 18.00 4.69
CA ALA A 40 29.77 16.64 5.15
C ALA A 40 30.60 15.89 4.11
N GLU A 41 31.70 15.23 4.56
CA GLU A 41 32.56 14.43 3.70
C GLU A 41 32.86 13.08 4.33
N ASN A 42 32.62 11.99 3.58
CA ASN A 42 32.83 10.61 4.04
C ASN A 42 32.14 10.32 5.39
N CYS A 43 30.91 10.78 5.56
CA CYS A 43 30.15 10.65 6.80
C CYS A 43 28.98 9.68 6.67
N ILE A 44 28.65 9.01 7.78
CA ILE A 44 27.40 8.26 7.93
C ILE A 44 26.45 9.14 8.77
N ILE A 45 25.30 9.48 8.21
CA ILE A 45 24.40 10.48 8.79
C ILE A 45 22.99 9.89 8.87
N SER A 46 22.39 9.94 10.08
CA SER A 46 21.00 9.53 10.27
C SER A 46 20.25 10.44 11.22
N GLY A 47 18.96 10.63 10.98
CA GLY A 47 18.06 11.44 11.80
C GLY A 47 16.65 11.46 11.28
N ALA A 48 15.69 11.99 12.04
CA ALA A 48 14.34 12.17 11.53
C ALA A 48 14.34 13.13 10.33
N ARG A 49 15.10 14.22 10.43
CA ARG A 49 15.31 15.17 9.32
C ARG A 49 16.80 15.44 9.14
N VAL A 50 17.28 15.43 7.90
CA VAL A 50 18.66 15.75 7.58
C VAL A 50 18.70 16.88 6.54
N THR A 51 19.36 17.99 6.89
CA THR A 51 19.57 19.13 5.98
C THR A 51 21.08 19.39 5.85
N ILE A 52 21.60 19.32 4.61
CA ILE A 52 23.03 19.48 4.31
C ILE A 52 23.19 20.38 3.09
N ALA A 53 24.02 21.43 3.19
CA ALA A 53 24.28 22.27 2.02
C ALA A 53 25.16 21.53 0.99
N HIS A 54 26.25 20.88 1.43
CA HIS A 54 27.16 20.11 0.55
C HIS A 54 27.50 18.75 1.16
N ALA A 55 27.16 17.67 0.49
CA ALA A 55 27.45 16.28 0.91
C ALA A 55 28.36 15.60 -0.13
N VAL A 56 29.45 14.98 0.34
CA VAL A 56 30.42 14.30 -0.51
C VAL A 56 30.74 12.92 0.05
N ASN A 57 30.57 11.87 -0.73
CA ASN A 57 30.81 10.48 -0.33
C ASN A 57 30.13 10.11 1.01
N CYS A 58 28.91 10.57 1.21
CA CYS A 58 28.17 10.29 2.45
C CYS A 58 27.12 9.20 2.27
N GLU A 59 26.87 8.47 3.33
CA GLU A 59 25.70 7.61 3.51
C GLU A 59 24.68 8.33 4.39
N ILE A 60 23.49 8.66 3.85
CA ILE A 60 22.48 9.48 4.51
C ILE A 60 21.16 8.71 4.57
N ILE A 61 20.57 8.61 5.75
CA ILE A 61 19.23 8.02 5.93
C ILE A 61 18.39 8.87 6.90
N ALA A 62 17.20 9.28 6.44
CA ALA A 62 16.25 10.04 7.25
C ALA A 62 14.82 9.87 6.71
N GLU A 63 13.82 10.33 7.46
CA GLU A 63 12.47 10.48 6.91
C GLU A 63 12.44 11.63 5.90
N ASP A 64 12.97 12.79 6.30
CA ASP A 64 13.11 13.97 5.45
C ASP A 64 14.60 14.25 5.15
N VAL A 65 14.97 14.27 3.88
CA VAL A 65 16.32 14.60 3.44
C VAL A 65 16.30 15.80 2.50
N GLU A 66 17.05 16.84 2.86
CA GLU A 66 17.27 18.02 2.04
C GLU A 66 18.78 18.23 1.83
N VAL A 67 19.23 18.16 0.58
CA VAL A 67 20.65 18.34 0.23
C VAL A 67 20.77 19.35 -0.91
N GLY A 68 21.60 20.37 -0.71
CA GLY A 68 21.92 21.34 -1.75
C GLY A 68 22.72 20.67 -2.88
N GLU A 69 23.94 20.25 -2.60
CA GLU A 69 24.79 19.54 -3.56
C GLU A 69 25.21 18.18 -2.99
N ALA A 70 24.95 17.11 -3.73
CA ALA A 70 25.30 15.74 -3.36
C ALA A 70 26.25 15.14 -4.42
N GLU A 71 27.46 14.73 -4.00
CA GLU A 71 28.44 14.09 -4.87
C GLU A 71 28.83 12.72 -4.34
N GLY A 72 28.60 11.67 -5.13
CA GLY A 72 28.96 10.29 -4.79
C GLY A 72 28.31 9.76 -3.53
N CYS A 73 27.12 10.28 -3.17
CA CYS A 73 26.39 9.92 -1.97
C CYS A 73 25.43 8.74 -2.21
N ALA A 74 25.12 8.02 -1.13
CA ALA A 74 24.01 7.10 -1.07
C ALA A 74 22.97 7.65 -0.07
N ILE A 75 21.78 8.02 -0.57
CA ILE A 75 20.77 8.77 0.20
C ILE A 75 19.47 7.97 0.23
N ALA A 76 18.93 7.73 1.41
CA ALA A 76 17.64 7.06 1.59
C ALA A 76 16.69 7.90 2.42
N GLY A 77 15.41 7.90 2.07
CA GLY A 77 14.40 8.62 2.83
C GLY A 77 12.99 8.44 2.27
N LEU A 78 12.01 8.94 3.04
CA LEU A 78 10.62 9.03 2.60
C LEU A 78 10.44 10.24 1.68
N ARG A 79 10.93 11.40 2.10
CA ARG A 79 10.87 12.64 1.34
C ARG A 79 12.30 13.16 1.10
N ILE A 80 12.71 13.17 -0.15
CA ILE A 80 14.08 13.53 -0.54
C ILE A 80 14.03 14.71 -1.53
N ALA A 81 14.72 15.78 -1.18
CA ALA A 81 14.92 16.94 -2.04
C ALA A 81 16.43 17.19 -2.22
N ILE A 82 16.93 17.10 -3.45
CA ILE A 82 18.32 17.35 -3.81
C ILE A 82 18.36 18.43 -4.89
N ALA A 83 19.04 19.54 -4.63
CA ALA A 83 19.12 20.59 -5.65
C ALA A 83 20.04 20.18 -6.81
N SER A 84 21.19 19.56 -6.51
CA SER A 84 22.10 19.03 -7.53
C SER A 84 22.73 17.71 -7.09
N ALA A 85 22.74 16.71 -7.98
CA ALA A 85 23.31 15.39 -7.72
C ALA A 85 24.33 15.01 -8.82
N ALA A 86 25.48 14.45 -8.40
CA ALA A 86 26.53 13.98 -9.28
C ALA A 86 27.24 12.73 -8.73
N PRO A 87 27.74 11.83 -9.56
CA PRO A 87 28.72 10.82 -9.14
C PRO A 87 30.05 11.49 -8.81
N ARG A 88 30.89 10.83 -8.03
CA ARG A 88 32.24 11.34 -7.73
C ARG A 88 33.29 10.29 -7.95
N ARG A 89 34.15 10.47 -8.96
CA ARG A 89 35.20 9.52 -9.33
C ARG A 89 34.65 8.10 -9.51
N GLN A 90 34.99 7.19 -8.60
CA GLN A 90 34.55 5.79 -8.60
C GLN A 90 33.34 5.54 -7.68
N THR A 91 32.76 6.60 -7.08
CA THR A 91 31.62 6.47 -6.16
C THR A 91 30.34 6.84 -6.86
N GLU A 92 29.42 5.88 -6.95
CA GLU A 92 28.11 6.07 -7.54
C GLU A 92 27.25 7.03 -6.69
N MET A 93 26.36 7.76 -7.37
CA MET A 93 25.31 8.54 -6.75
C MET A 93 24.00 7.76 -6.82
N VAL A 94 23.52 7.28 -5.66
CA VAL A 94 22.30 6.48 -5.57
C VAL A 94 21.33 7.09 -4.58
N VAL A 95 20.06 7.19 -4.96
CA VAL A 95 18.97 7.68 -4.11
C VAL A 95 17.93 6.58 -3.95
N TYR A 96 17.57 6.25 -2.71
CA TYR A 96 16.56 5.27 -2.38
C TYR A 96 15.30 5.96 -1.87
N ALA A 97 14.24 5.93 -2.69
CA ALA A 97 12.91 6.31 -2.27
C ALA A 97 12.34 5.20 -1.37
N MET A 98 12.34 5.41 -0.07
CA MET A 98 11.84 4.42 0.88
C MET A 98 10.31 4.54 0.99
N HIS A 99 9.61 3.42 0.90
CA HIS A 99 8.16 3.38 1.06
C HIS A 99 7.76 2.21 1.96
N PRO A 100 6.67 2.33 2.75
CA PRO A 100 6.17 1.22 3.54
C PRO A 100 5.85 0.01 2.67
N ASP A 101 6.19 -1.19 3.15
CA ASP A 101 5.82 -2.43 2.49
C ASP A 101 4.35 -2.74 2.74
N VAL A 102 3.54 -2.54 1.72
CA VAL A 102 2.11 -2.87 1.72
C VAL A 102 1.80 -4.18 0.97
N GLY A 103 2.82 -4.93 0.54
CA GLY A 103 2.66 -6.13 -0.29
C GLY A 103 1.74 -7.17 0.32
N ARG A 104 1.82 -7.40 1.63
CA ARG A 104 0.91 -8.34 2.33
C ARG A 104 -0.54 -7.87 2.34
N ILE A 105 -0.76 -6.56 2.43
CA ILE A 105 -2.11 -5.99 2.39
C ILE A 105 -2.66 -6.10 0.96
N ASP A 106 -1.86 -5.79 -0.05
CA ASP A 106 -2.25 -5.91 -1.47
C ASP A 106 -2.56 -7.37 -1.84
N GLU A 107 -1.78 -8.33 -1.34
CA GLU A 107 -2.06 -9.76 -1.53
C GLU A 107 -3.38 -10.17 -0.85
N ALA A 108 -3.63 -9.73 0.38
CA ALA A 108 -4.89 -9.98 1.07
C ALA A 108 -6.09 -9.36 0.34
N ILE A 109 -5.95 -8.14 -0.20
CA ILE A 109 -6.98 -7.48 -1.01
C ILE A 109 -7.31 -8.32 -2.24
N ASN A 110 -6.29 -8.83 -2.95
CA ASN A 110 -6.49 -9.66 -4.13
C ASN A 110 -7.22 -10.97 -3.78
N GLN A 111 -6.77 -11.69 -2.74
CA GLN A 111 -7.39 -12.95 -2.31
C GLN A 111 -8.85 -12.78 -1.88
N VAL A 112 -9.13 -11.73 -1.08
CA VAL A 112 -10.51 -11.43 -0.67
C VAL A 112 -11.35 -10.99 -1.86
N GLY A 113 -10.77 -10.21 -2.80
CA GLY A 113 -11.43 -9.78 -4.03
C GLY A 113 -11.87 -10.95 -4.92
N GLU A 114 -11.02 -11.94 -5.09
CA GLU A 114 -11.34 -13.16 -5.83
C GLU A 114 -12.52 -13.92 -5.17
N ARG A 115 -12.48 -14.09 -3.85
CA ARG A 115 -13.58 -14.76 -3.11
C ARG A 115 -14.90 -13.98 -3.20
N VAL A 116 -14.86 -12.65 -3.12
CA VAL A 116 -16.06 -11.81 -3.29
C VAL A 116 -16.68 -12.00 -4.68
N ALA A 117 -15.83 -12.11 -5.72
CA ALA A 117 -16.28 -12.38 -7.09
C ALA A 117 -16.89 -13.78 -7.22
N GLU A 118 -16.28 -14.80 -6.61
CA GLU A 118 -16.80 -16.18 -6.58
C GLU A 118 -18.18 -16.25 -5.92
N PHE A 119 -18.35 -15.67 -4.73
CA PHE A 119 -19.65 -15.63 -4.07
C PHE A 119 -20.68 -14.82 -4.85
N GLY A 120 -20.29 -13.72 -5.50
CA GLY A 120 -21.15 -12.98 -6.39
C GLY A 120 -21.65 -13.79 -7.58
N ALA A 121 -20.76 -14.57 -8.20
CA ALA A 121 -21.12 -15.48 -9.29
C ALA A 121 -22.04 -16.62 -8.82
N LEU A 122 -21.78 -17.18 -7.64
CA LEU A 122 -22.61 -18.21 -7.04
C LEU A 122 -24.03 -17.70 -6.73
N ALA A 123 -24.14 -16.53 -6.13
CA ALA A 123 -25.44 -15.89 -5.85
C ALA A 123 -26.22 -15.63 -7.16
N ALA A 124 -25.53 -15.14 -8.19
CA ALA A 124 -26.14 -14.91 -9.50
C ALA A 124 -26.62 -16.22 -10.14
N HIS A 125 -25.85 -17.31 -10.03
CA HIS A 125 -26.24 -18.63 -10.51
C HIS A 125 -27.52 -19.11 -9.85
N HIS A 126 -27.60 -19.08 -8.51
CA HIS A 126 -28.79 -19.50 -7.78
C HIS A 126 -30.00 -18.63 -8.08
N ARG A 127 -29.83 -17.31 -8.26
CA ARG A 127 -30.90 -16.42 -8.70
C ARG A 127 -31.42 -16.76 -10.11
N ALA A 128 -30.53 -17.08 -11.03
CA ALA A 128 -30.91 -17.52 -12.36
C ALA A 128 -31.69 -18.85 -12.34
N GLU A 129 -31.30 -19.78 -11.48
CA GLU A 129 -32.02 -21.05 -11.28
C GLU A 129 -33.41 -20.82 -10.68
N ILE A 130 -33.55 -19.95 -9.68
CA ILE A 130 -34.85 -19.56 -9.11
C ILE A 130 -35.72 -18.93 -10.22
N ALA A 131 -35.18 -18.02 -11.02
CA ALA A 131 -35.90 -17.39 -12.12
C ALA A 131 -36.37 -18.42 -13.16
N ARG A 132 -35.51 -19.37 -13.51
CA ARG A 132 -35.83 -20.48 -14.41
C ARG A 132 -36.99 -21.32 -13.90
N LEU A 133 -36.89 -21.79 -12.65
CA LEU A 133 -37.92 -22.64 -12.02
C LEU A 133 -39.24 -21.90 -11.85
N THR A 134 -39.23 -20.66 -11.44
CA THR A 134 -40.44 -19.81 -11.27
C THR A 134 -41.10 -19.45 -12.62
N SER A 135 -40.35 -19.50 -13.70
CA SER A 135 -40.88 -19.25 -15.05
C SER A 135 -41.70 -20.42 -15.60
N LEU A 136 -41.56 -21.64 -15.04
CA LEU A 136 -42.32 -22.81 -15.44
C LEU A 136 -43.82 -22.56 -15.29
N PRO A 137 -44.67 -22.81 -16.33
CA PRO A 137 -46.08 -22.46 -16.30
C PRO A 137 -46.84 -23.03 -15.10
N ALA A 138 -46.60 -24.32 -14.75
CA ALA A 138 -47.24 -24.97 -13.63
C ALA A 138 -46.85 -24.35 -12.29
N VAL A 139 -45.56 -24.04 -12.08
CA VAL A 139 -45.04 -23.39 -10.86
C VAL A 139 -45.59 -22.00 -10.74
N ARG A 140 -45.54 -21.19 -11.82
CA ARG A 140 -46.07 -19.81 -11.87
C ARG A 140 -47.55 -19.78 -11.49
N HIS A 141 -48.35 -20.64 -12.13
CA HIS A 141 -49.80 -20.71 -11.88
C HIS A 141 -50.09 -21.06 -10.41
N TYR A 142 -49.41 -22.10 -9.86
CA TYR A 142 -49.55 -22.49 -8.47
C TYR A 142 -49.14 -21.35 -7.50
N MET A 143 -47.99 -20.71 -7.71
CA MET A 143 -47.51 -19.64 -6.86
C MET A 143 -48.43 -18.42 -6.85
N GLN A 144 -48.98 -18.06 -8.02
CA GLN A 144 -49.97 -16.97 -8.11
C GLN A 144 -51.24 -17.29 -7.32
N LEU A 145 -51.79 -18.50 -7.52
CA LEU A 145 -52.99 -18.93 -6.79
C LEU A 145 -52.73 -19.04 -5.28
N ALA A 146 -51.63 -19.68 -4.88
CA ALA A 146 -51.23 -19.81 -3.48
C ALA A 146 -51.00 -18.46 -2.79
N THR A 147 -50.46 -17.47 -3.50
CA THR A 147 -50.27 -16.12 -2.97
C THR A 147 -51.60 -15.42 -2.73
N ARG A 148 -52.54 -15.53 -3.66
CA ARG A 148 -53.89 -14.96 -3.54
C ARG A 148 -54.70 -15.58 -2.41
N VAL A 149 -54.61 -16.93 -2.23
CA VAL A 149 -55.22 -17.65 -1.11
C VAL A 149 -54.62 -17.19 0.22
N ARG A 150 -53.28 -17.12 0.32
CA ARG A 150 -52.56 -16.66 1.51
C ARG A 150 -52.87 -15.22 1.93
N LYS A 151 -53.10 -14.36 0.97
CA LYS A 151 -53.50 -12.96 1.18
C LYS A 151 -54.99 -12.76 1.44
N ASN A 152 -55.79 -13.88 1.50
CA ASN A 152 -57.24 -13.87 1.61
C ASN A 152 -57.97 -13.10 0.48
N GLU A 153 -57.32 -12.95 -0.69
CA GLU A 153 -57.94 -12.34 -1.88
C GLU A 153 -58.96 -13.26 -2.54
N ILE A 154 -58.79 -14.59 -2.33
CA ILE A 154 -59.68 -15.65 -2.79
C ILE A 154 -59.85 -16.71 -1.70
N THR A 155 -61.06 -17.24 -1.53
CA THR A 155 -61.37 -18.38 -0.69
C THR A 155 -61.71 -19.57 -1.57
N LEU A 156 -61.00 -20.71 -1.36
CA LEU A 156 -61.25 -21.93 -2.13
C LEU A 156 -62.54 -22.58 -1.65
N THR A 157 -63.37 -22.99 -2.59
CA THR A 157 -64.53 -23.84 -2.27
C THR A 157 -64.09 -25.27 -1.89
N PRO A 158 -64.90 -26.03 -1.15
CA PRO A 158 -64.58 -27.42 -0.76
C PRO A 158 -64.24 -28.32 -1.97
N GLU A 159 -64.81 -28.04 -3.13
CA GLU A 159 -64.54 -28.77 -4.39
C GLU A 159 -63.22 -28.36 -5.03
N GLN A 160 -62.74 -27.11 -4.81
CA GLN A 160 -61.50 -26.64 -5.36
C GLN A 160 -60.26 -27.05 -4.54
N VAL A 161 -60.41 -27.35 -3.26
CA VAL A 161 -59.33 -27.77 -2.35
C VAL A 161 -58.57 -28.98 -2.87
N PRO A 162 -59.22 -30.10 -3.31
CA PRO A 162 -58.50 -31.26 -3.85
C PRO A 162 -57.71 -30.96 -5.12
N GLN A 163 -58.20 -30.09 -5.96
CA GLN A 163 -57.48 -29.66 -7.17
C GLN A 163 -56.25 -28.84 -6.86
N PHE A 164 -56.38 -27.91 -5.91
CA PHE A 164 -55.27 -27.10 -5.41
C PHE A 164 -54.17 -27.99 -4.78
N GLN A 165 -54.56 -29.00 -3.99
CA GLN A 165 -53.64 -29.98 -3.41
C GLN A 165 -52.90 -30.80 -4.49
N LYS A 166 -53.60 -31.26 -5.53
CA LYS A 166 -52.99 -31.97 -6.67
C LYS A 166 -51.96 -31.10 -7.39
N MET A 167 -52.27 -29.81 -7.59
CA MET A 167 -51.29 -28.84 -8.16
C MET A 167 -50.08 -28.68 -7.26
N ALA A 168 -50.26 -28.56 -5.93
CA ALA A 168 -49.16 -28.45 -4.97
C ALA A 168 -48.22 -29.69 -5.04
N VAL A 169 -48.80 -30.90 -5.12
CA VAL A 169 -48.01 -32.13 -5.24
C VAL A 169 -47.27 -32.18 -6.56
N ALA A 170 -47.89 -31.73 -7.67
CA ALA A 170 -47.29 -31.74 -9.01
C ALA A 170 -46.06 -30.83 -9.11
N VAL A 171 -45.98 -29.74 -8.34
CA VAL A 171 -44.85 -28.77 -8.37
C VAL A 171 -43.98 -28.85 -7.11
N ALA A 172 -44.16 -29.86 -6.28
CA ALA A 172 -43.48 -29.95 -4.97
C ALA A 172 -41.95 -30.10 -5.11
N ALA A 173 -41.45 -30.73 -6.14
CA ALA A 173 -40.03 -30.90 -6.43
C ALA A 173 -39.38 -29.55 -6.76
N GLU A 174 -40.03 -28.80 -7.65
CA GLU A 174 -39.58 -27.47 -8.08
C GLU A 174 -39.64 -26.46 -6.94
N LEU A 175 -40.68 -26.48 -6.12
CA LEU A 175 -40.78 -25.62 -4.93
C LEU A 175 -39.66 -25.90 -3.91
N ARG A 176 -39.32 -27.17 -3.70
CA ARG A 176 -38.19 -27.55 -2.85
C ARG A 176 -36.86 -27.08 -3.44
N ALA A 177 -36.68 -27.20 -4.76
CA ALA A 177 -35.50 -26.71 -5.44
C ALA A 177 -35.36 -25.18 -5.34
N ILE A 178 -36.48 -24.44 -5.52
CA ILE A 178 -36.53 -22.99 -5.32
C ILE A 178 -36.15 -22.62 -3.88
N GLY A 179 -36.67 -23.34 -2.90
CA GLY A 179 -36.36 -23.11 -1.48
C GLY A 179 -34.86 -23.29 -1.17
N ARG A 180 -34.25 -24.38 -1.68
CA ARG A 180 -32.80 -24.62 -1.55
C ARG A 180 -32.00 -23.53 -2.25
N ALA A 181 -32.26 -23.26 -3.52
CA ALA A 181 -31.55 -22.23 -4.28
C ALA A 181 -31.68 -20.82 -3.64
N SER A 182 -32.85 -20.53 -3.02
CA SER A 182 -33.04 -19.27 -2.29
C SER A 182 -32.17 -19.19 -1.04
N SER A 183 -32.08 -20.28 -0.26
CA SER A 183 -31.20 -20.33 0.92
C SER A 183 -29.72 -20.22 0.53
N GLU A 184 -29.30 -20.91 -0.52
CA GLU A 184 -27.94 -20.88 -1.04
C GLU A 184 -27.58 -19.50 -1.63
N ALA A 185 -28.50 -18.83 -2.34
CA ALA A 185 -28.33 -17.48 -2.82
C ALA A 185 -28.14 -16.49 -1.65
N GLN A 186 -28.97 -16.58 -0.63
CA GLN A 186 -28.88 -15.72 0.56
C GLN A 186 -27.56 -15.92 1.32
N ALA A 187 -27.11 -17.17 1.46
CA ALA A 187 -25.83 -17.49 2.08
C ALA A 187 -24.66 -16.89 1.28
N ALA A 188 -24.66 -17.08 -0.04
CA ALA A 188 -23.64 -16.51 -0.91
C ALA A 188 -23.62 -14.97 -0.90
N GLU A 189 -24.78 -14.34 -0.85
CA GLU A 189 -24.90 -12.89 -0.72
C GLU A 189 -24.38 -12.36 0.61
N ALA A 190 -24.63 -13.07 1.70
CA ALA A 190 -24.12 -12.70 3.03
C ALA A 190 -22.58 -12.77 3.07
N GLU A 191 -22.00 -13.84 2.50
CA GLU A 191 -20.53 -13.97 2.37
C GLU A 191 -19.95 -12.89 1.46
N GLN A 192 -20.61 -12.58 0.34
CA GLN A 192 -20.19 -11.49 -0.55
C GLN A 192 -20.17 -10.14 0.18
N GLN A 193 -21.22 -9.82 0.94
CA GLN A 193 -21.31 -8.57 1.71
C GLN A 193 -20.23 -8.50 2.80
N SER A 194 -20.00 -9.61 3.51
CA SER A 194 -18.94 -9.70 4.51
C SER A 194 -17.56 -9.48 3.89
N GLY A 195 -17.30 -10.10 2.73
CA GLY A 195 -16.06 -9.91 1.98
C GLY A 195 -15.88 -8.48 1.49
N GLN A 196 -16.94 -7.82 1.01
CA GLN A 196 -16.90 -6.40 0.60
C GLN A 196 -16.56 -5.47 1.78
N ALA A 197 -17.13 -5.73 2.97
CA ALA A 197 -16.79 -4.98 4.17
C ALA A 197 -15.30 -5.15 4.56
N LEU A 198 -14.78 -6.38 4.46
CA LEU A 198 -13.36 -6.65 4.69
C LEU A 198 -12.46 -5.96 3.66
N LEU A 199 -12.83 -5.95 2.38
CA LEU A 199 -12.10 -5.20 1.34
C LEU A 199 -12.02 -3.71 1.66
N ALA A 200 -13.13 -3.10 2.10
CA ALA A 200 -13.14 -1.70 2.50
C ALA A 200 -12.21 -1.44 3.70
N GLN A 201 -12.20 -2.34 4.68
CA GLN A 201 -11.29 -2.26 5.84
C GLN A 201 -9.81 -2.39 5.42
N LEU A 202 -9.48 -3.36 4.57
CA LEU A 202 -8.11 -3.55 4.06
C LEU A 202 -7.66 -2.36 3.20
N ALA A 203 -8.54 -1.80 2.38
CA ALA A 203 -8.25 -0.61 1.60
C ALA A 203 -7.96 0.61 2.48
N GLN A 204 -8.70 0.78 3.58
CA GLN A 204 -8.43 1.82 4.57
C GLN A 204 -7.10 1.57 5.27
N GLN A 205 -6.84 0.36 5.73
CA GLN A 205 -5.56 0.00 6.35
C GLN A 205 -4.37 0.23 5.41
N ARG A 206 -4.52 -0.09 4.12
CA ARG A 206 -3.52 0.21 3.09
C ARG A 206 -3.27 1.71 2.97
N ALA A 207 -4.33 2.51 2.95
CA ALA A 207 -4.23 3.97 2.87
C ALA A 207 -3.53 4.55 4.12
N ASP A 208 -3.88 4.08 5.29
CA ASP A 208 -3.30 4.52 6.57
C ASP A 208 -1.81 4.12 6.70
N THR A 209 -1.42 2.99 6.10
CA THR A 209 -0.01 2.53 6.09
C THR A 209 0.81 3.24 5.02
N SER A 210 0.19 3.76 3.97
CA SER A 210 0.87 4.42 2.84
C SER A 210 1.28 5.85 3.21
N GLU A 211 2.46 6.02 3.82
CA GLU A 211 3.03 7.36 3.99
C GLU A 211 3.42 7.97 2.63
N PRO A 212 3.26 9.31 2.48
CA PRO A 212 3.69 10.00 1.26
C PRO A 212 5.20 9.91 1.11
N CYS A 213 5.64 9.29 0.02
CA CYS A 213 7.03 9.18 -0.36
C CYS A 213 7.27 9.97 -1.65
N ALA A 214 8.31 10.79 -1.66
CA ALA A 214 8.65 11.62 -2.81
C ALA A 214 10.16 11.82 -2.94
N VAL A 215 10.64 11.84 -4.18
CA VAL A 215 12.03 12.19 -4.52
C VAL A 215 12.01 13.29 -5.56
N SER A 216 12.77 14.36 -5.31
CA SER A 216 13.04 15.42 -6.28
C SER A 216 14.53 15.65 -6.40
N VAL A 217 15.04 15.66 -7.65
CA VAL A 217 16.41 16.03 -7.99
C VAL A 217 16.33 17.17 -9.02
N GLY A 218 16.73 18.37 -8.62
CA GLY A 218 16.62 19.57 -9.43
C GLY A 218 17.57 19.55 -10.63
N GLN A 219 18.81 19.11 -10.44
CA GLN A 219 19.80 18.99 -11.48
C GLN A 219 20.60 17.68 -11.34
N VAL A 220 20.62 16.90 -12.41
CA VAL A 220 21.44 15.70 -12.55
C VAL A 220 22.69 16.05 -13.36
N ARG A 221 23.88 15.73 -12.82
CA ARG A 221 25.18 15.94 -13.47
C ARG A 221 26.00 14.64 -13.45
N GLY A 222 25.94 13.88 -14.54
CA GLY A 222 26.55 12.55 -14.62
C GLY A 222 25.64 11.46 -14.10
N GLU A 223 26.05 10.21 -14.22
CA GLU A 223 25.20 9.04 -13.96
C GLU A 223 24.74 8.96 -12.51
N ILE A 224 23.43 9.01 -12.29
CA ILE A 224 22.78 8.76 -11.00
C ILE A 224 21.72 7.70 -11.14
N GLN A 225 21.41 7.04 -10.04
CA GLN A 225 20.30 6.10 -9.94
C GLN A 225 19.33 6.53 -8.85
N VAL A 226 18.01 6.42 -9.15
CA VAL A 226 16.95 6.50 -8.14
C VAL A 226 16.24 5.16 -8.11
N ARG A 227 16.09 4.59 -6.93
CA ARG A 227 15.51 3.28 -6.70
C ARG A 227 14.41 3.34 -5.65
N ALA A 228 13.37 2.54 -5.80
CA ALA A 228 12.35 2.36 -4.77
C ALA A 228 12.75 1.19 -3.86
N GLU A 229 12.67 1.38 -2.56
CA GLU A 229 12.94 0.35 -1.58
C GLU A 229 11.81 0.26 -0.56
N ALA A 230 11.22 -0.92 -0.43
CA ALA A 230 10.21 -1.18 0.58
C ALA A 230 10.87 -1.37 1.97
N PHE A 231 10.24 -0.84 3.00
CA PHE A 231 10.63 -1.10 4.39
C PHE A 231 9.41 -1.56 5.21
N HIS A 232 9.67 -2.38 6.23
CA HIS A 232 8.64 -2.78 7.17
C HIS A 232 8.58 -1.75 8.30
N PRO A 233 7.44 -1.08 8.52
CA PRO A 233 7.28 -0.16 9.65
C PRO A 233 7.15 -0.97 10.93
N ASP A 234 8.27 -1.20 11.61
CA ASP A 234 8.32 -1.89 12.92
C ASP A 234 8.24 -0.94 14.12
N GLY A 235 7.97 0.34 13.86
CA GLY A 235 7.90 1.40 14.87
C GLY A 235 9.24 2.00 15.26
N SER A 236 10.38 1.50 14.75
CA SER A 236 11.72 2.01 15.03
C SER A 236 12.18 2.96 13.95
N GLY A 237 11.52 3.68 13.22
CA GLY A 237 11.93 4.61 12.15
C GLY A 237 13.14 4.16 11.31
N ILE A 238 13.14 4.48 10.04
CA ILE A 238 14.17 4.02 9.08
C ILE A 238 15.60 4.48 9.44
N TYR A 239 15.73 5.51 10.26
CA TYR A 239 17.00 6.15 10.63
C TYR A 239 17.61 5.63 11.92
N HIS A 240 16.98 4.69 12.64
CA HIS A 240 17.49 4.14 13.90
C HIS A 240 18.46 2.96 13.72
N LEU A 241 18.97 2.76 12.52
CA LEU A 241 19.92 1.70 12.22
C LEU A 241 21.33 2.02 12.75
N PRO A 242 22.11 1.02 13.22
CA PRO A 242 23.53 1.18 13.49
C PRO A 242 24.30 1.68 12.27
N ALA A 243 25.31 2.54 12.48
CA ALA A 243 26.07 3.15 11.38
C ALA A 243 26.65 2.13 10.38
N ARG A 244 27.18 1.00 10.86
CA ARG A 244 27.69 -0.08 10.00
C ARG A 244 26.62 -0.64 9.07
N ASP A 245 25.39 -0.77 9.59
CA ASP A 245 24.26 -1.36 8.86
C ASP A 245 23.70 -0.36 7.84
N ILE A 246 23.71 0.95 8.17
CA ILE A 246 23.39 2.02 7.21
C ILE A 246 24.31 1.96 6.01
N LYS A 247 25.63 1.91 6.24
CA LYS A 247 26.62 1.85 5.17
C LYS A 247 26.48 0.59 4.31
N ALA A 248 26.36 -0.59 4.95
CA ALA A 248 26.17 -1.85 4.25
C ALA A 248 24.90 -1.81 3.38
N ARG A 249 23.79 -1.34 3.96
CA ARG A 249 22.50 -1.27 3.28
C ARG A 249 22.52 -0.33 2.08
N LEU A 250 23.04 0.88 2.23
CA LEU A 250 22.99 1.91 1.19
C LEU A 250 24.01 1.70 0.07
N ARG A 251 25.07 0.91 0.28
CA ARG A 251 26.09 0.59 -0.72
C ARG A 251 25.96 -0.81 -1.32
N GLU A 252 24.91 -1.55 -0.97
CA GLU A 252 24.59 -2.83 -1.59
C GLU A 252 24.13 -2.64 -3.04
N ALA A 253 24.88 -3.20 -3.97
CA ALA A 253 24.62 -3.03 -5.40
C ALA A 253 23.27 -3.67 -5.81
N GLY A 254 22.49 -2.96 -6.61
CA GLY A 254 21.25 -3.47 -7.21
C GLY A 254 20.04 -3.55 -6.28
N ARG A 255 20.14 -3.05 -5.04
CA ARG A 255 19.05 -3.04 -4.09
C ARG A 255 17.87 -2.17 -4.55
N GLY A 256 16.65 -2.62 -4.30
CA GLY A 256 15.40 -1.93 -4.68
C GLY A 256 15.10 -1.92 -6.19
N ALA A 257 13.90 -1.53 -6.55
CA ALA A 257 13.47 -1.42 -7.94
C ALA A 257 14.00 -0.12 -8.58
N LEU A 258 14.56 -0.20 -9.77
CA LEU A 258 15.06 0.97 -10.49
C LEU A 258 13.88 1.86 -10.95
N LEU A 259 13.85 3.12 -10.49
CA LEU A 259 12.88 4.14 -10.92
C LEU A 259 13.44 5.04 -12.00
N PHE A 260 14.73 5.38 -11.88
CA PHE A 260 15.41 6.28 -12.81
C PHE A 260 16.91 5.96 -12.86
N ALA A 261 17.47 6.04 -14.06
CA ALA A 261 18.91 6.10 -14.33
C ALA A 261 19.13 7.13 -15.42
N GLY A 262 20.01 8.10 -15.17
CA GLY A 262 20.26 9.16 -16.14
C GLY A 262 21.49 9.97 -15.79
N ALA A 263 22.02 10.69 -16.80
CA ALA A 263 23.26 11.47 -16.69
C ALA A 263 23.03 12.99 -16.72
N SER A 264 21.81 13.46 -16.99
CA SER A 264 21.47 14.87 -17.07
C SER A 264 19.97 15.12 -16.93
N GLY A 265 19.58 16.37 -16.66
CA GLY A 265 18.18 16.78 -16.52
C GLY A 265 17.75 16.94 -15.06
N SER A 266 16.49 16.75 -14.80
CA SER A 266 15.88 16.73 -13.48
C SER A 266 15.01 15.50 -13.30
N TYR A 267 14.73 15.13 -12.07
CA TYR A 267 13.87 13.98 -11.76
C TYR A 267 12.91 14.29 -10.64
N GLN A 268 11.66 13.86 -10.80
CA GLN A 268 10.62 13.93 -9.75
C GLN A 268 9.82 12.64 -9.75
N TRP A 269 9.55 12.12 -8.58
CA TRP A 269 8.75 10.92 -8.36
C TRP A 269 8.00 11.00 -7.04
N SER A 270 6.78 10.44 -7.01
CA SER A 270 5.99 10.27 -5.79
C SER A 270 5.17 8.98 -5.87
N ASN A 271 4.99 8.29 -4.74
CA ASN A 271 4.10 7.14 -4.62
C ASN A 271 2.63 7.55 -4.60
N GLN A 272 2.32 8.80 -4.33
CA GLN A 272 0.96 9.33 -4.46
C GLN A 272 0.69 9.63 -5.93
N ARG A 273 -0.30 8.96 -6.53
CA ARG A 273 -0.86 9.40 -7.81
C ARG A 273 -1.52 10.76 -7.58
N VAL A 274 -0.90 11.83 -8.08
CA VAL A 274 -1.60 13.09 -8.25
C VAL A 274 -2.69 12.82 -9.29
N PHE A 275 -3.92 12.68 -8.85
CA PHE A 275 -5.07 12.78 -9.76
C PHE A 275 -5.09 14.24 -10.22
N ALA A 276 -4.61 14.48 -11.43
CA ALA A 276 -4.76 15.74 -12.14
C ALA A 276 -6.16 15.82 -12.76
#